data_15852544470ee78513fc6b7fee0efc52
#
_entry.id   15852544470ee78513fc6b7fee0efc52
#
_cell.length_a   1.000
_cell.length_b   1.000
_cell.length_c   1.000
_cell.angle_alpha   90.00
_cell.angle_beta   90.00
_cell.angle_gamma   90.00
#
_symmetry.space_group_name_H-M   'P 1'
#
loop_
_entity.id
_entity.type
_entity.pdbx_description
1 polymer ?
#
loop_
_entity_poly.entity_id
_entity_poly.type
_entity_poly.pdbx_seq_one_letter_code
_entity_poly.pdbx_strand_id
1 'polypeptide(L)'
;MQKQDLTFQISDNGCRIYALYHGQNLGSVFFVKIGADKIMISDAEIDPQYKNTNIEFYLTQQIINMAREQHRKVMSICPFITDIFKNHPEFDDVRLLNNGR
;
A
#
# COMPACT_ATOMS: atom_id res chain seq x y z
N MET A 1 7.66 -9.88 -12.91
CA MET A 1 6.22 -10.14 -12.69
C MET A 1 5.43 -8.88 -13.00
N GLN A 2 4.33 -9.02 -13.67
CA GLN A 2 3.53 -7.87 -14.07
C GLN A 2 2.30 -7.75 -13.18
N LYS A 3 1.83 -6.51 -13.01
CA LYS A 3 0.67 -6.22 -12.18
C LYS A 3 -0.56 -7.04 -12.59
N GLN A 4 -0.75 -7.23 -13.87
CA GLN A 4 -1.90 -7.95 -14.40
C GLN A 4 -1.91 -9.44 -14.02
N ASP A 5 -0.77 -9.97 -13.59
CA ASP A 5 -0.68 -11.34 -13.12
C ASP A 5 -1.13 -11.50 -11.68
N LEU A 6 -1.36 -10.39 -10.99
CA LEU A 6 -1.66 -10.37 -9.56
C LEU A 6 -3.13 -10.11 -9.31
N THR A 7 -3.64 -10.72 -8.26
CA THR A 7 -4.93 -10.41 -7.68
C THR A 7 -4.69 -9.79 -6.31
N PHE A 8 -5.51 -8.81 -5.95
CA PHE A 8 -5.37 -8.15 -4.65
C PHE A 8 -6.60 -8.44 -3.81
N GLN A 9 -6.38 -8.73 -2.55
CA GLN A 9 -7.47 -9.08 -1.64
C GLN A 9 -7.26 -8.39 -0.30
N ILE A 10 -8.33 -7.81 0.22
CA ILE A 10 -8.30 -7.18 1.54
C ILE A 10 -8.81 -8.20 2.56
N SER A 11 -8.14 -8.27 3.72
CA SER A 11 -8.52 -9.16 4.80
C SER A 11 -9.89 -8.77 5.37
N ASP A 12 -10.54 -9.73 6.04
CA ASP A 12 -11.88 -9.54 6.59
C ASP A 12 -11.96 -8.39 7.57
N ASN A 13 -10.88 -8.15 8.34
CA ASN A 13 -10.85 -7.03 9.28
C ASN A 13 -10.51 -5.69 8.63
N GLY A 14 -10.22 -5.69 7.33
CA GLY A 14 -9.96 -4.45 6.60
C GLY A 14 -8.63 -3.78 6.88
N CYS A 15 -7.67 -4.51 7.48
CA CYS A 15 -6.40 -3.94 7.92
C CYS A 15 -5.19 -4.46 7.16
N ARG A 16 -5.39 -5.28 6.14
CA ARG A 16 -4.28 -5.89 5.41
C ARG A 16 -4.70 -6.14 3.98
N ILE A 17 -3.81 -5.83 3.03
CA ILE A 17 -4.04 -6.14 1.63
C ILE A 17 -2.96 -7.11 1.16
N TYR A 18 -3.38 -8.14 0.45
CA TYR A 18 -2.50 -9.20 -0.07
C TYR A 18 -2.35 -9.09 -1.57
N ALA A 19 -1.16 -9.43 -2.06
CA ALA A 19 -0.93 -9.67 -3.48
C ALA A 19 -0.89 -11.18 -3.71
N LEU A 20 -1.77 -11.69 -4.54
CA LEU A 20 -1.89 -13.11 -4.82
C LEU A 20 -1.53 -13.39 -6.27
N TYR A 21 -0.76 -14.45 -6.47
CA TYR A 21 -0.41 -14.96 -7.79
C TYR A 21 -0.85 -16.40 -7.86
N HIS A 22 -1.86 -16.68 -8.69
CA HIS A 22 -2.48 -18.02 -8.78
C HIS A 22 -2.83 -18.58 -7.40
N GLY A 23 -3.38 -17.72 -6.53
CA GLY A 23 -3.78 -18.12 -5.18
C GLY A 23 -2.67 -18.12 -4.15
N GLN A 24 -1.43 -17.91 -4.56
CA GLN A 24 -0.29 -17.89 -3.66
C GLN A 24 -0.06 -16.46 -3.14
N ASN A 25 0.06 -16.32 -1.83
CA ASN A 25 0.35 -15.03 -1.21
C ASN A 25 1.82 -14.68 -1.40
N LEU A 26 2.09 -13.64 -2.17
CA LEU A 26 3.46 -13.16 -2.42
C LEU A 26 3.88 -12.05 -1.48
N GLY A 27 2.92 -11.41 -0.84
CA GLY A 27 3.21 -10.33 0.08
C GLY A 27 1.96 -9.59 0.48
N SER A 28 2.11 -8.74 1.49
CA SER A 28 0.99 -7.96 1.99
C SER A 28 1.47 -6.67 2.62
N VAL A 29 0.54 -5.73 2.75
CA VAL A 29 0.77 -4.46 3.44
C VAL A 29 -0.30 -4.33 4.51
N PHE A 30 0.14 -3.94 5.71
CA PHE A 30 -0.74 -3.69 6.84
C PHE A 30 -1.06 -2.20 6.90
N PHE A 31 -2.32 -1.89 7.12
CA PHE A 31 -2.76 -0.50 7.23
C PHE A 31 -3.95 -0.40 8.17
N VAL A 32 -4.18 0.80 8.68
CA VAL A 32 -5.35 1.09 9.49
C VAL A 32 -6.00 2.37 8.98
N LYS A 33 -7.32 2.42 9.09
CA LYS A 33 -8.08 3.64 8.81
C LYS A 33 -8.18 4.43 10.11
N ILE A 34 -7.82 5.70 10.05
CA ILE A 34 -7.82 6.57 11.22
C ILE A 34 -8.84 7.67 10.97
N GLY A 35 -9.89 7.70 11.80
CA GLY A 35 -10.97 8.63 11.62
C GLY A 35 -11.64 8.43 10.26
N ALA A 36 -12.24 9.49 9.73
CA ALA A 36 -12.96 9.44 8.47
C ALA A 36 -12.08 9.75 7.26
N ASP A 37 -10.87 10.27 7.49
CA ASP A 37 -10.11 10.92 6.41
C ASP A 37 -8.65 10.49 6.28
N LYS A 38 -8.21 9.46 7.02
CA LYS A 38 -6.81 9.05 6.98
C LYS A 38 -6.66 7.54 6.87
N ILE A 39 -5.52 7.12 6.29
CA ILE A 39 -5.04 5.74 6.31
C ILE A 39 -3.58 5.80 6.73
N MET A 40 -3.19 4.93 7.66
CA MET A 40 -1.77 4.78 8.03
C MET A 40 -1.29 3.41 7.62
N ILE A 41 -0.22 3.37 6.82
CA ILE A 41 0.45 2.13 6.46
C ILE A 41 1.48 1.86 7.54
N SER A 42 1.37 0.70 8.20
CA SER A 42 2.21 0.38 9.36
C SER A 42 3.33 -0.59 9.04
N ASP A 43 3.14 -1.52 8.12
CA ASP A 43 4.14 -2.54 7.85
C ASP A 43 3.89 -3.19 6.50
N ALA A 44 4.92 -3.86 5.98
CA ALA A 44 4.83 -4.65 4.76
C ALA A 44 5.61 -5.95 4.96
N GLU A 45 5.02 -7.05 4.50
CA GLU A 45 5.67 -8.35 4.52
C GLU A 45 5.68 -8.89 3.10
N ILE A 46 6.87 -9.02 2.52
CA ILE A 46 7.03 -9.53 1.16
C ILE A 46 7.82 -10.82 1.23
N ASP A 47 7.34 -11.85 0.53
CA ASP A 47 8.08 -13.10 0.42
C ASP A 47 9.48 -12.79 -0.11
N PRO A 48 10.55 -13.26 0.57
CA PRO A 48 11.92 -12.95 0.16
C PRO A 48 12.23 -13.27 -1.30
N GLN A 49 11.58 -14.25 -1.88
CA GLN A 49 11.76 -14.61 -3.29
C GLN A 49 11.28 -13.50 -4.23
N TYR A 50 10.40 -12.63 -3.75
CA TYR A 50 9.76 -11.62 -4.59
C TYR A 50 10.15 -10.20 -4.21
N LYS A 51 11.14 -10.03 -3.36
CA LYS A 51 11.70 -8.70 -3.12
C LYS A 51 12.28 -8.15 -4.40
N ASN A 52 12.13 -6.85 -4.62
CA ASN A 52 12.61 -6.15 -5.81
C ASN A 52 11.86 -6.52 -7.09
N THR A 53 10.62 -7.03 -6.95
CA THR A 53 9.78 -7.36 -8.09
C THR A 53 8.60 -6.41 -8.24
N ASN A 54 8.64 -5.25 -7.60
CA ASN A 54 7.61 -4.21 -7.65
C ASN A 54 6.30 -4.58 -6.93
N ILE A 55 6.27 -5.67 -6.18
CA ILE A 55 5.04 -6.07 -5.46
C ILE A 55 4.67 -5.02 -4.43
N GLU A 56 5.67 -4.47 -3.71
CA GLU A 56 5.43 -3.41 -2.75
C GLU A 56 4.78 -2.20 -3.41
N PHE A 57 5.27 -1.83 -4.58
CA PHE A 57 4.72 -0.72 -5.33
C PHE A 57 3.26 -1.00 -5.72
N TYR A 58 2.97 -2.19 -6.23
CA TYR A 58 1.62 -2.53 -6.65
C TYR A 58 0.65 -2.55 -5.47
N LEU A 59 1.08 -3.07 -4.32
CA LEU A 59 0.27 -3.06 -3.11
C LEU A 59 0.01 -1.64 -2.63
N THR A 60 1.05 -0.80 -2.64
CA THR A 60 0.90 0.61 -2.27
C THR A 60 -0.08 1.30 -3.21
N GLN A 61 0.03 1.03 -4.50
CA GLN A 61 -0.86 1.62 -5.51
C GLN A 61 -2.32 1.27 -5.23
N GLN A 62 -2.60 0.04 -4.77
CA GLN A 62 -3.96 -0.35 -4.41
C GLN A 62 -4.48 0.46 -3.22
N ILE A 63 -3.63 0.71 -2.22
CA ILE A 63 -4.02 1.52 -1.07
C ILE A 63 -4.25 2.97 -1.50
N ILE A 64 -3.40 3.49 -2.38
CA ILE A 64 -3.56 4.85 -2.92
C ILE A 64 -4.90 4.98 -3.65
N ASN A 65 -5.24 4.00 -4.48
CA ASN A 65 -6.51 4.02 -5.20
C ASN A 65 -7.70 3.99 -4.24
N MET A 66 -7.63 3.17 -3.20
CA MET A 66 -8.66 3.13 -2.17
C MET A 66 -8.78 4.47 -1.46
N ALA A 67 -7.65 5.10 -1.15
CA ALA A 67 -7.65 6.41 -0.50
C ALA A 67 -8.32 7.46 -1.36
N ARG A 68 -8.04 7.46 -2.67
CA ARG A 68 -8.69 8.38 -3.59
C ARG A 68 -10.20 8.19 -3.63
N GLU A 69 -10.64 6.95 -3.69
CA GLU A 69 -12.07 6.64 -3.71
C GLU A 69 -12.77 7.07 -2.42
N GLN A 70 -12.08 6.94 -1.29
CA GLN A 70 -12.66 7.22 0.02
C GLN A 70 -12.34 8.63 0.53
N HIS A 71 -11.67 9.44 -0.27
CA HIS A 71 -11.26 10.80 0.11
C HIS A 71 -10.43 10.81 1.38
N ARG A 72 -9.46 9.91 1.47
CA ARG A 72 -8.57 9.79 2.61
C ARG A 72 -7.16 10.20 2.22
N LYS A 73 -6.39 10.69 3.19
CA LYS A 73 -4.97 10.91 3.04
C LYS A 73 -4.20 9.74 3.62
N VAL A 74 -3.05 9.43 3.03
CA VAL A 74 -2.24 8.27 3.41
C VAL A 74 -0.94 8.73 4.05
N MET A 75 -0.60 8.12 5.18
CA MET A 75 0.69 8.31 5.83
C MET A 75 1.34 6.94 6.00
N SER A 76 2.65 6.89 6.11
CA SER A 76 3.38 5.64 6.25
C SER A 76 4.45 5.76 7.32
N ILE A 77 4.50 4.73 8.18
CA ILE A 77 5.61 4.55 9.12
C ILE A 77 6.49 3.37 8.70
N CYS A 78 6.19 2.73 7.58
CA CYS A 78 6.99 1.66 7.02
C CYS A 78 8.07 2.26 6.11
N PRO A 79 9.37 2.04 6.38
CA PRO A 79 10.44 2.66 5.60
C PRO A 79 10.38 2.34 4.10
N PHE A 80 10.05 1.10 3.75
CA PHE A 80 9.96 0.71 2.33
C PHE A 80 8.88 1.49 1.60
N ILE A 81 7.72 1.62 2.23
CA ILE A 81 6.59 2.32 1.61
C ILE A 81 6.86 3.82 1.57
N THR A 82 7.51 4.36 2.60
CA THR A 82 7.90 5.76 2.62
C THR A 82 8.82 6.09 1.45
N ASP A 83 9.76 5.19 1.14
CA ASP A 83 10.64 5.38 -0.02
C ASP A 83 9.87 5.35 -1.33
N ILE A 84 8.84 4.51 -1.43
CA ILE A 84 7.99 4.51 -2.61
C ILE A 84 7.34 5.87 -2.80
N PHE A 85 6.81 6.45 -1.74
CA PHE A 85 6.21 7.79 -1.82
C PHE A 85 7.22 8.83 -2.28
N LYS A 86 8.46 8.77 -1.79
CA LYS A 86 9.49 9.74 -2.18
C LYS A 86 9.81 9.67 -3.67
N ASN A 87 9.74 8.47 -4.24
CA ASN A 87 10.11 8.24 -5.62
C ASN A 87 8.93 8.32 -6.59
N HIS A 88 7.72 8.53 -6.08
CA HIS A 88 6.51 8.54 -6.90
C HIS A 88 5.64 9.74 -6.56
N PRO A 89 6.00 10.94 -7.07
CA PRO A 89 5.23 12.15 -6.79
C PRO A 89 3.78 12.10 -7.29
N GLU A 90 3.45 11.15 -8.17
CA GLU A 90 2.08 10.95 -8.61
C GLU A 90 1.14 10.58 -7.46
N PHE A 91 1.68 10.17 -6.31
CA PHE A 91 0.90 9.84 -5.11
C PHE A 91 0.72 11.03 -4.16
N ASP A 92 1.31 12.18 -4.49
CA ASP A 92 1.31 13.33 -3.57
C ASP A 92 -0.08 13.89 -3.31
N ASP A 93 -1.03 13.66 -4.22
CA ASP A 93 -2.41 14.14 -4.07
C ASP A 93 -3.11 13.54 -2.85
N VAL A 94 -2.71 12.34 -2.44
CA VAL A 94 -3.30 11.67 -1.27
C VAL A 94 -2.31 11.48 -0.14
N ARG A 95 -1.08 11.91 -0.31
CA ARG A 95 -0.05 11.74 0.71
C ARG A 95 -0.23 12.78 1.82
N LEU A 96 -0.32 12.31 3.06
CA LEU A 96 -0.34 13.20 4.22
C LEU A 96 1.09 13.55 4.58
N LEU A 97 1.41 14.83 4.49
CA LEU A 97 2.75 15.31 4.79
C LEU A 97 2.81 15.83 6.22
N ASN A 98 3.93 15.57 6.90
CA ASN A 98 4.14 16.07 8.25
C ASN A 98 4.30 17.59 8.21
N ASN A 99 3.90 18.26 9.30
CA ASN A 99 4.02 19.71 9.45
C ASN A 99 3.26 20.49 8.38
N GLY A 100 2.20 19.90 7.86
CA GLY A 100 1.37 20.56 6.87
C GLY A 100 2.00 20.64 5.48
N ARG A 101 3.00 19.83 5.24
CA ARG A 101 3.68 19.82 3.95
C ARG A 101 3.37 18.57 3.16
#